data_5baeda5c8830195e06a18efc0346a27b
#
_entry.id   5baeda5c8830195e06a18efc0346a27b
#
_cell.length_a   1.000
_cell.length_b   1.000
_cell.length_c   1.000
_cell.angle_alpha   90.00
_cell.angle_beta   90.00
_cell.angle_gamma   90.00
#
_symmetry.space_group_name_H-M   'P 1'
#
loop_
_entity.id
_entity.type
_entity.pdbx_description
1 polymer ?
#
loop_
_entity_poly.entity_id
_entity_poly.type
_entity_poly.pdbx_seq_one_letter_code
_entity_poly.pdbx_strand_id
1 'polypeptide(L)'
;MIWFWQNSSTLATVAMGIAAVVALIYAHLQISDSRKGEHRANANELWRETLRLAFDNPKLSDPTLALAEFDYEAMTIDGSKETFQKYELFVDTVLKASEEILQVLPTKQWDAAVRIQLKQHRAYLLSPHFRSSGYLEQYTPRFRAFMDKVLRETPTNHA
;
A
#
# COMPACT_ATOMS: atom_id res chain seq x y z
N MET A 1 -6.89 68.29 4.39
CA MET A 1 -7.41 67.27 3.43
C MET A 1 -6.33 66.36 2.82
N ILE A 2 -5.08 66.76 2.74
CA ILE A 2 -3.98 65.97 2.09
C ILE A 2 -3.54 64.77 2.91
N TRP A 3 -3.63 64.84 4.25
CA TRP A 3 -3.19 63.76 5.15
C TRP A 3 -4.04 62.46 5.04
N PHE A 4 -5.30 62.57 4.65
CA PHE A 4 -6.24 61.44 4.50
C PHE A 4 -5.92 60.58 3.25
N TRP A 5 -5.39 61.19 2.20
CA TRP A 5 -5.06 60.49 0.94
C TRP A 5 -3.74 59.70 0.99
N GLN A 6 -2.77 60.12 1.80
CA GLN A 6 -1.50 59.41 1.98
C GLN A 6 -1.66 58.12 2.83
N ASN A 7 -2.54 58.14 3.82
CA ASN A 7 -2.80 56.94 4.63
C ASN A 7 -3.67 55.91 3.93
N SER A 8 -4.52 56.28 3.01
CA SER A 8 -5.38 55.33 2.29
C SER A 8 -4.60 54.40 1.33
N SER A 9 -3.56 54.89 0.71
CA SER A 9 -2.69 54.07 -0.18
C SER A 9 -1.88 53.05 0.63
N THR A 10 -1.38 53.44 1.80
CA THR A 10 -0.63 52.53 2.68
C THR A 10 -1.55 51.44 3.27
N LEU A 11 -2.76 51.81 3.68
CA LEU A 11 -3.76 50.84 4.16
C LEU A 11 -4.20 49.84 3.08
N ALA A 12 -4.38 50.30 1.84
CA ALA A 12 -4.70 49.45 0.70
C ALA A 12 -3.56 48.50 0.39
N THR A 13 -2.31 48.93 0.46
CA THR A 13 -1.14 48.06 0.25
C THR A 13 -1.03 46.98 1.34
N VAL A 14 -1.23 47.35 2.60
CA VAL A 14 -1.23 46.37 3.71
C VAL A 14 -2.37 45.39 3.55
N ALA A 15 -3.58 45.84 3.21
CA ALA A 15 -4.73 44.95 3.00
C ALA A 15 -4.49 43.97 1.84
N MET A 16 -3.88 44.41 0.73
CA MET A 16 -3.49 43.54 -0.38
C MET A 16 -2.43 42.52 0.04
N GLY A 17 -1.45 42.94 0.85
CA GLY A 17 -0.43 42.03 1.39
C GLY A 17 -1.05 40.90 2.26
N ILE A 18 -1.97 41.26 3.14
CA ILE A 18 -2.69 40.32 3.97
C ILE A 18 -3.53 39.36 3.11
N ALA A 19 -4.27 39.91 2.14
CA ALA A 19 -5.08 39.08 1.22
C ALA A 19 -4.21 38.08 0.42
N ALA A 20 -3.04 38.52 -0.05
CA ALA A 20 -2.08 37.63 -0.75
C ALA A 20 -1.58 36.48 0.15
N VAL A 21 -1.25 36.75 1.41
CA VAL A 21 -0.82 35.72 2.36
C VAL A 21 -1.95 34.73 2.65
N VAL A 22 -3.16 35.22 2.88
CA VAL A 22 -4.35 34.37 3.10
C VAL A 22 -4.61 33.49 1.87
N ALA A 23 -4.53 34.04 0.66
CA ALA A 23 -4.70 33.28 -0.58
C ALA A 23 -3.64 32.19 -0.74
N LEU A 24 -2.37 32.46 -0.40
CA LEU A 24 -1.30 31.46 -0.42
C LEU A 24 -1.52 30.33 0.59
N ILE A 25 -1.96 30.67 1.81
CA ILE A 25 -2.30 29.65 2.83
C ILE A 25 -3.45 28.77 2.32
N TYR A 26 -4.52 29.38 1.80
CA TYR A 26 -5.64 28.67 1.25
C TYR A 26 -5.27 27.74 0.09
N ALA A 27 -4.49 28.25 -0.85
CA ALA A 27 -3.97 27.45 -1.97
C ALA A 27 -3.13 26.26 -1.48
N HIS A 28 -2.28 26.48 -0.48
CA HIS A 28 -1.47 25.40 0.12
C HIS A 28 -2.33 24.31 0.78
N LEU A 29 -3.36 24.71 1.53
CA LEU A 29 -4.30 23.77 2.14
C LEU A 29 -5.08 22.98 1.08
N GLN A 30 -5.56 23.65 0.03
CA GLN A 30 -6.29 23.01 -1.07
C GLN A 30 -5.43 21.98 -1.82
N ILE A 31 -4.16 22.32 -2.11
CA ILE A 31 -3.21 21.38 -2.74
C ILE A 31 -2.97 20.17 -1.83
N SER A 32 -2.80 20.39 -0.52
CA SER A 32 -2.58 19.30 0.44
C SER A 32 -3.77 18.33 0.49
N ASP A 33 -5.00 18.86 0.49
CA ASP A 33 -6.21 18.02 0.54
C ASP A 33 -6.46 17.31 -0.79
N SER A 34 -6.17 17.95 -1.94
CA SER A 34 -6.22 17.30 -3.25
C SER A 34 -5.28 16.10 -3.32
N ARG A 35 -4.02 16.27 -2.89
CA ARG A 35 -3.03 15.17 -2.85
C ARG A 35 -3.49 14.00 -1.97
N LYS A 36 -4.08 14.26 -0.80
CA LYS A 36 -4.63 13.20 0.05
C LYS A 36 -5.77 12.44 -0.63
N GLY A 37 -6.61 13.15 -1.39
CA GLY A 37 -7.67 12.56 -2.20
C GLY A 37 -7.12 11.64 -3.29
N GLU A 38 -6.12 12.10 -4.04
CA GLU A 38 -5.44 11.32 -5.08
C GLU A 38 -4.77 10.06 -4.51
N HIS A 39 -4.08 10.18 -3.38
CA HIS A 39 -3.46 9.04 -2.72
C HIS A 39 -4.48 7.98 -2.30
N ARG A 40 -5.64 8.39 -1.77
CA ARG A 40 -6.73 7.46 -1.43
C ARG A 40 -7.32 6.78 -2.67
N ALA A 41 -7.50 7.53 -3.74
CA ALA A 41 -8.02 7.00 -4.99
C ALA A 41 -7.06 5.95 -5.57
N ASN A 42 -5.76 6.25 -5.64
CA ASN A 42 -4.73 5.32 -6.09
C ASN A 42 -4.66 4.04 -5.24
N ALA A 43 -4.65 4.18 -3.91
CA ALA A 43 -4.61 3.01 -3.03
C ALA A 43 -5.85 2.12 -3.20
N ASN A 44 -7.03 2.72 -3.36
CA ASN A 44 -8.27 1.98 -3.61
C ASN A 44 -8.26 1.31 -4.99
N GLU A 45 -7.64 1.92 -6.00
CA GLU A 45 -7.50 1.33 -7.34
C GLU A 45 -6.58 0.13 -7.32
N LEU A 46 -5.37 0.27 -6.76
CA LEU A 46 -4.43 -0.84 -6.56
C LEU A 46 -5.06 -2.01 -5.80
N TRP A 47 -5.83 -1.71 -4.76
CA TRP A 47 -6.53 -2.75 -4.00
C TRP A 47 -7.61 -3.43 -4.83
N ARG A 48 -8.37 -2.68 -5.62
CA ARG A 48 -9.37 -3.26 -6.54
C ARG A 48 -8.74 -4.16 -7.59
N GLU A 49 -7.61 -3.77 -8.16
CA GLU A 49 -6.87 -4.60 -9.10
C GLU A 49 -6.36 -5.88 -8.45
N THR A 50 -5.83 -5.78 -7.22
CA THR A 50 -5.41 -6.94 -6.43
C THR A 50 -6.57 -7.89 -6.15
N LEU A 51 -7.73 -7.37 -5.74
CA LEU A 51 -8.93 -8.17 -5.51
C LEU A 51 -9.46 -8.80 -6.81
N ARG A 52 -9.41 -8.09 -7.94
CA ARG A 52 -9.79 -8.64 -9.24
C ARG A 52 -8.86 -9.79 -9.62
N LEU A 53 -7.56 -9.61 -9.48
CA LEU A 53 -6.57 -10.66 -9.73
C LEU A 53 -6.82 -11.88 -8.82
N ALA A 54 -7.15 -11.66 -7.56
CA ALA A 54 -7.50 -12.71 -6.61
C ALA A 54 -8.79 -13.44 -7.01
N PHE A 55 -9.81 -12.71 -7.46
CA PHE A 55 -11.06 -13.27 -7.92
C PHE A 55 -10.89 -14.12 -9.20
N ASP A 56 -10.07 -13.66 -10.14
CA ASP A 56 -9.75 -14.38 -11.36
C ASP A 56 -8.87 -15.62 -11.11
N ASN A 57 -8.16 -15.66 -9.97
CA ASN A 57 -7.26 -16.76 -9.59
C ASN A 57 -7.52 -17.26 -8.14
N PRO A 58 -8.71 -17.79 -7.84
CA PRO A 58 -9.09 -18.14 -6.46
C PRO A 58 -8.17 -19.18 -5.81
N LYS A 59 -7.61 -20.11 -6.59
CA LYS A 59 -6.65 -21.11 -6.09
C LYS A 59 -5.32 -20.48 -5.63
N LEU A 60 -4.93 -19.35 -6.21
CA LEU A 60 -3.67 -18.68 -5.91
C LEU A 60 -3.82 -17.65 -4.79
N SER A 61 -5.04 -17.10 -4.62
CA SER A 61 -5.30 -16.02 -3.68
C SER A 61 -5.29 -16.47 -2.22
N ASP A 62 -5.70 -17.68 -1.94
CA ASP A 62 -5.66 -18.25 -0.59
C ASP A 62 -5.24 -19.74 -0.63
N PRO A 63 -3.93 -20.00 -0.57
CA PRO A 63 -3.40 -21.36 -0.53
C PRO A 63 -3.93 -22.20 0.65
N THR A 64 -4.40 -21.56 1.72
CA THR A 64 -4.88 -22.26 2.92
C THR A 64 -6.27 -22.86 2.72
N LEU A 65 -7.05 -22.31 1.80
CA LEU A 65 -8.40 -22.79 1.44
C LEU A 65 -8.44 -23.52 0.11
N ALA A 66 -7.36 -23.43 -0.68
CA ALA A 66 -7.30 -24.09 -1.98
C ALA A 66 -7.24 -25.62 -1.83
N LEU A 67 -8.00 -26.34 -2.66
CA LEU A 67 -7.90 -27.80 -2.78
C LEU A 67 -6.69 -28.23 -3.64
N ALA A 68 -5.67 -27.38 -3.75
CA ALA A 68 -4.47 -27.61 -4.54
C ALA A 68 -3.31 -28.01 -3.62
N GLU A 69 -2.45 -28.89 -4.12
CA GLU A 69 -1.24 -29.31 -3.42
C GLU A 69 -0.09 -28.35 -3.71
N PHE A 70 0.31 -27.55 -2.72
CA PHE A 70 1.43 -26.61 -2.80
C PHE A 70 2.70 -27.28 -2.25
N ASP A 71 3.67 -27.51 -3.14
CA ASP A 71 5.02 -27.94 -2.76
C ASP A 71 6.00 -26.78 -2.97
N TYR A 72 6.37 -26.15 -1.87
CA TYR A 72 7.29 -25.00 -1.87
C TYR A 72 8.78 -25.39 -2.00
N GLU A 73 9.11 -26.68 -1.80
CA GLU A 73 10.47 -27.20 -2.00
C GLU A 73 10.70 -27.56 -3.47
N ALA A 74 9.77 -28.31 -4.05
CA ALA A 74 9.79 -28.66 -5.47
C ALA A 74 9.37 -27.51 -6.40
N MET A 75 8.81 -26.44 -5.84
CA MET A 75 8.26 -25.29 -6.57
C MET A 75 7.17 -25.71 -7.56
N THR A 76 6.18 -26.46 -7.05
CA THR A 76 5.06 -26.94 -7.85
C THR A 76 3.73 -26.70 -7.14
N ILE A 77 2.67 -26.56 -7.94
CA ILE A 77 1.27 -26.61 -7.49
C ILE A 77 0.57 -27.67 -8.35
N ASP A 78 0.00 -28.69 -7.70
CA ASP A 78 -0.56 -29.87 -8.36
C ASP A 78 0.48 -30.52 -9.33
N GLY A 79 1.78 -30.52 -8.96
CA GLY A 79 2.88 -31.03 -9.78
C GLY A 79 3.33 -30.09 -10.91
N SER A 80 2.70 -28.93 -11.09
CA SER A 80 2.98 -27.97 -12.17
C SER A 80 3.90 -26.83 -11.72
N LYS A 81 5.08 -26.74 -12.34
CA LYS A 81 6.00 -25.58 -12.16
C LYS A 81 5.44 -24.30 -12.78
N GLU A 82 4.72 -24.40 -13.90
CA GLU A 82 4.10 -23.22 -14.55
C GLU A 82 3.06 -22.59 -13.63
N THR A 83 2.24 -23.39 -12.96
CA THR A 83 1.25 -22.91 -12.00
C THR A 83 1.93 -22.26 -10.80
N PHE A 84 3.05 -22.81 -10.35
CA PHE A 84 3.83 -22.21 -9.28
C PHE A 84 4.43 -20.86 -9.67
N GLN A 85 4.97 -20.71 -10.88
CA GLN A 85 5.44 -19.41 -11.39
C GLN A 85 4.31 -18.36 -11.45
N LYS A 86 3.10 -18.76 -11.87
CA LYS A 86 1.93 -17.87 -11.83
C LYS A 86 1.61 -17.43 -10.40
N TYR A 87 1.74 -18.35 -9.45
CA TYR A 87 1.56 -18.05 -8.03
C TYR A 87 2.62 -17.07 -7.50
N GLU A 88 3.88 -17.24 -7.87
CA GLU A 88 4.95 -16.31 -7.49
C GLU A 88 4.67 -14.89 -7.99
N LEU A 89 4.28 -14.75 -9.26
CA LEU A 89 3.91 -13.46 -9.84
C LEU A 89 2.66 -12.87 -9.17
N PHE A 90 1.70 -13.71 -8.81
CA PHE A 90 0.53 -13.28 -8.04
C PHE A 90 0.94 -12.70 -6.69
N VAL A 91 1.75 -13.43 -5.92
CA VAL A 91 2.21 -12.98 -4.60
C VAL A 91 3.07 -11.72 -4.72
N ASP A 92 3.96 -11.63 -5.71
CA ASP A 92 4.78 -10.42 -5.94
C ASP A 92 3.88 -9.19 -6.21
N THR A 93 2.84 -9.35 -7.02
CA THR A 93 1.86 -8.27 -7.28
C THR A 93 1.15 -7.84 -6.01
N VAL A 94 0.70 -8.79 -5.18
CA VAL A 94 0.05 -8.52 -3.89
C VAL A 94 1.00 -7.79 -2.93
N LEU A 95 2.26 -8.21 -2.86
CA LEU A 95 3.26 -7.59 -1.98
C LEU A 95 3.61 -6.17 -2.42
N LYS A 96 3.80 -5.93 -3.72
CA LYS A 96 4.07 -4.58 -4.27
C LYS A 96 2.91 -3.63 -4.03
N ALA A 97 1.69 -4.06 -4.33
CA ALA A 97 0.50 -3.27 -4.03
C ALA A 97 0.37 -2.96 -2.53
N SER A 98 0.63 -3.95 -1.68
CA SER A 98 0.61 -3.80 -0.22
C SER A 98 1.64 -2.80 0.28
N GLU A 99 2.86 -2.86 -0.24
CA GLU A 99 3.92 -1.91 0.11
C GLU A 99 3.54 -0.48 -0.28
N GLU A 100 3.10 -0.28 -1.52
CA GLU A 100 2.71 1.04 -2.03
C GLU A 100 1.54 1.63 -1.22
N ILE A 101 0.50 0.84 -0.94
CA ILE A 101 -0.64 1.26 -0.12
C ILE A 101 -0.18 1.69 1.28
N LEU A 102 0.68 0.92 1.94
CA LEU A 102 1.17 1.25 3.28
C LEU A 102 2.15 2.42 3.29
N GLN A 103 2.85 2.71 2.19
CA GLN A 103 3.68 3.91 2.05
C GLN A 103 2.83 5.17 1.94
N VAL A 104 1.77 5.11 1.15
CA VAL A 104 0.93 6.25 0.79
C VAL A 104 -0.16 6.50 1.84
N LEU A 105 -0.77 5.44 2.37
CA LEU A 105 -1.86 5.49 3.33
C LEU A 105 -1.64 4.54 4.52
N PRO A 106 -0.73 4.85 5.44
CA PRO A 106 -0.44 4.00 6.61
C PRO A 106 -1.55 4.11 7.66
N THR A 107 -2.75 3.62 7.36
CA THR A 107 -3.89 3.58 8.28
C THR A 107 -4.03 2.21 8.94
N LYS A 108 -4.69 2.16 10.11
CA LYS A 108 -4.98 0.88 10.80
C LYS A 108 -5.79 -0.09 9.92
N GLN A 109 -6.68 0.46 9.08
CA GLN A 109 -7.51 -0.34 8.18
C GLN A 109 -6.66 -1.02 7.11
N TRP A 110 -5.75 -0.30 6.46
CA TRP A 110 -4.85 -0.86 5.46
C TRP A 110 -3.82 -1.81 6.08
N ASP A 111 -3.29 -1.49 7.27
CA ASP A 111 -2.45 -2.40 8.04
C ASP A 111 -3.15 -3.75 8.25
N ALA A 112 -4.41 -3.74 8.69
CA ALA A 112 -5.18 -4.97 8.91
C ALA A 112 -5.42 -5.76 7.61
N ALA A 113 -5.78 -5.08 6.52
CA ALA A 113 -6.01 -5.73 5.22
C ALA A 113 -4.75 -6.41 4.69
N VAL A 114 -3.61 -5.70 4.72
CA VAL A 114 -2.32 -6.27 4.28
C VAL A 114 -1.87 -7.43 5.17
N ARG A 115 -2.10 -7.36 6.49
CA ARG A 115 -1.80 -8.50 7.40
C ARG A 115 -2.54 -9.78 7.00
N ILE A 116 -3.80 -9.67 6.61
CA ILE A 116 -4.58 -10.82 6.15
C ILE A 116 -3.90 -11.44 4.93
N GLN A 117 -3.56 -10.65 3.92
CA GLN A 117 -2.88 -11.15 2.71
C GLN A 117 -1.54 -11.82 3.04
N LEU A 118 -0.70 -11.20 3.87
CA LEU A 118 0.57 -11.79 4.28
C LEU A 118 0.38 -13.13 5.01
N LYS A 119 -0.66 -13.26 5.84
CA LYS A 119 -0.96 -14.50 6.56
C LYS A 119 -1.45 -15.61 5.64
N GLN A 120 -2.23 -15.29 4.61
CA GLN A 120 -2.68 -16.27 3.60
C GLN A 120 -1.50 -16.88 2.84
N HIS A 121 -0.47 -16.08 2.54
CA HIS A 121 0.74 -16.55 1.84
C HIS A 121 1.90 -16.91 2.76
N ARG A 122 1.64 -17.07 4.06
CA ARG A 122 2.68 -17.28 5.09
C ARG A 122 3.63 -18.42 4.78
N ALA A 123 3.13 -19.56 4.33
CA ALA A 123 3.95 -20.75 4.05
C ALA A 123 4.98 -20.45 2.95
N TYR A 124 4.56 -19.81 1.86
CA TYR A 124 5.46 -19.38 0.79
C TYR A 124 6.48 -18.33 1.26
N LEU A 125 6.02 -17.29 1.97
CA LEU A 125 6.87 -16.19 2.43
C LEU A 125 7.92 -16.63 3.46
N LEU A 126 7.71 -17.75 4.12
CA LEU A 126 8.68 -18.38 5.03
C LEU A 126 9.52 -19.47 4.36
N SER A 127 9.20 -19.88 3.13
CA SER A 127 9.94 -20.93 2.42
C SER A 127 11.39 -20.55 2.17
N PRO A 128 12.31 -21.52 2.15
CA PRO A 128 13.71 -21.28 1.79
C PRO A 128 13.85 -20.65 0.40
N HIS A 129 13.00 -21.06 -0.55
CA HIS A 129 12.98 -20.51 -1.90
C HIS A 129 12.76 -19.00 -1.89
N PHE A 130 11.68 -18.50 -1.27
CA PHE A 130 11.40 -17.07 -1.21
C PHE A 130 12.49 -16.29 -0.45
N ARG A 131 13.00 -16.86 0.65
CA ARG A 131 14.00 -16.20 1.51
C ARG A 131 15.39 -16.11 0.89
N SER A 132 15.76 -17.05 0.02
CA SER A 132 17.09 -17.09 -0.63
C SER A 132 17.11 -16.52 -2.05
N SER A 133 15.97 -16.28 -2.66
CA SER A 133 15.85 -15.84 -4.06
C SER A 133 16.28 -14.40 -4.33
N GLY A 134 16.52 -13.59 -3.29
CA GLY A 134 16.76 -12.15 -3.45
C GLY A 134 15.48 -11.31 -3.63
N TYR A 135 14.30 -11.93 -3.68
CA TYR A 135 13.02 -11.22 -3.80
C TYR A 135 12.79 -10.17 -2.71
N LEU A 136 13.30 -10.44 -1.50
CA LEU A 136 13.15 -9.49 -0.39
C LEU A 136 13.88 -8.16 -0.63
N GLU A 137 14.94 -8.15 -1.43
CA GLU A 137 15.76 -6.95 -1.66
C GLU A 137 15.03 -5.88 -2.48
N GLN A 138 14.00 -6.26 -3.23
CA GLN A 138 13.19 -5.33 -4.01
C GLN A 138 12.20 -4.51 -3.18
N TYR A 139 12.01 -4.87 -1.89
CA TYR A 139 11.12 -4.16 -0.96
C TYR A 139 11.91 -3.25 -0.02
N THR A 140 11.26 -2.17 0.43
CA THR A 140 11.87 -1.24 1.39
C THR A 140 12.15 -1.91 2.74
N PRO A 141 13.18 -1.47 3.47
CA PRO A 141 13.46 -1.99 4.80
C PRO A 141 12.26 -1.90 5.76
N ARG A 142 11.44 -0.86 5.62
CA ARG A 142 10.22 -0.67 6.43
C ARG A 142 9.20 -1.76 6.14
N PHE A 143 8.94 -2.07 4.87
CA PHE A 143 7.97 -3.10 4.51
C PHE A 143 8.47 -4.50 4.88
N ARG A 144 9.75 -4.78 4.69
CA ARG A 144 10.38 -6.05 5.14
C ARG A 144 10.23 -6.25 6.64
N ALA A 145 10.51 -5.22 7.45
CA ALA A 145 10.33 -5.30 8.90
C ALA A 145 8.86 -5.51 9.30
N PHE A 146 7.93 -4.89 8.59
CA PHE A 146 6.50 -5.10 8.78
C PHE A 146 6.09 -6.53 8.45
N MET A 147 6.50 -7.04 7.30
CA MET A 147 6.23 -8.42 6.86
C MET A 147 6.79 -9.44 7.87
N ASP A 148 8.05 -9.29 8.29
CA ASP A 148 8.67 -10.17 9.28
C ASP A 148 7.94 -10.15 10.61
N LYS A 149 7.47 -8.98 11.06
CA LYS A 149 6.64 -8.87 12.27
C LYS A 149 5.35 -9.67 12.13
N VAL A 150 4.62 -9.51 11.02
CA VAL A 150 3.36 -10.21 10.78
C VAL A 150 3.56 -11.72 10.69
N LEU A 151 4.63 -12.17 10.02
CA LEU A 151 4.92 -13.59 9.84
C LEU A 151 5.37 -14.29 11.14
N ARG A 152 5.88 -13.53 12.13
CA ARG A 152 6.21 -14.08 13.47
C ARG A 152 5.01 -14.16 14.39
N GLU A 153 3.94 -13.43 14.12
CA GLU A 153 2.71 -13.51 14.89
C GLU A 153 2.14 -14.94 14.76
N THR A 154 1.98 -15.62 15.89
CA THR A 154 1.37 -16.96 15.92
C THR A 154 -0.03 -16.91 15.33
N PRO A 155 -0.44 -17.88 14.48
CA PRO A 155 -1.81 -17.94 14.02
C PRO A 155 -2.73 -17.94 15.23
N THR A 156 -3.60 -16.95 15.35
CA THR A 156 -4.67 -16.97 16.34
C THR A 156 -5.60 -18.09 15.90
N ASN A 157 -5.54 -19.24 16.58
CA ASN A 157 -6.52 -20.30 16.40
C ASN A 157 -7.90 -19.72 16.77
N HIS A 158 -8.63 -19.30 15.77
CA HIS A 158 -10.07 -19.10 15.91
C HIS A 158 -10.69 -20.51 15.84
N ALA A 159 -10.84 -21.14 17.02
CA ALA A 159 -11.68 -22.29 17.21
C ALA A 159 -13.15 -21.89 17.07
#